data_dc9565b6c543a43495120a84cc162584
#
_entry.id   dc9565b6c543a43495120a84cc162584
#
_cell.length_a   1.000
_cell.length_b   1.000
_cell.length_c   1.000
_cell.angle_alpha   90.00
_cell.angle_beta   90.00
_cell.angle_gamma   90.00
#
_symmetry.space_group_name_H-M   'P 1'
#
loop_
_entity.id
_entity.type
_entity.pdbx_description
1 polymer ?
#
loop_
_entity_poly.entity_id
_entity_poly.type
_entity_poly.pdbx_seq_one_letter_code
_entity_poly.pdbx_strand_id
1 'polypeptide(L)'
;DETIRAVRLLTHSRGFGIGQRHITISTIGIIDGIDRLADEDLQVGLAISLHAPNDKLRKKLVPTAGPHSVDDLISAGRRYYKKTGRRVTFEYALIEGINDSPEIATELAYLLDGNGSHVNLIPINPTAGDFQRPARRNIIEFERILISAGVNCTVRVEKGSEISAACGQLRTDIIG
;
A
#
# COMPACT_ATOMS: atom_id res chain seq x y z
N ASP A 1 -16.81 -2.13 -11.07
CA ASP A 1 -18.22 -2.45 -10.76
C ASP A 1 -18.33 -3.69 -9.88
N GLU A 2 -17.64 -4.79 -10.20
CA GLU A 2 -17.74 -6.03 -9.43
C GLU A 2 -17.23 -5.88 -7.99
N THR A 3 -16.15 -5.12 -7.77
CA THR A 3 -15.64 -4.83 -6.43
C THR A 3 -16.68 -4.10 -5.58
N ILE A 4 -17.34 -3.09 -6.14
CA ILE A 4 -18.39 -2.33 -5.44
C ILE A 4 -19.59 -3.25 -5.11
N ARG A 5 -20.00 -4.09 -6.07
CA ARG A 5 -21.06 -5.09 -5.84
C ARG A 5 -20.69 -6.07 -4.73
N ALA A 6 -19.47 -6.57 -4.73
CA ALA A 6 -18.97 -7.45 -3.67
C ALA A 6 -19.01 -6.77 -2.29
N VAL A 7 -18.56 -5.52 -2.20
CA VAL A 7 -18.62 -4.75 -0.94
C VAL A 7 -20.06 -4.61 -0.46
N ARG A 8 -21.01 -4.26 -1.36
CA ARG A 8 -22.43 -4.13 -1.00
C ARG A 8 -23.02 -5.44 -0.50
N LEU A 9 -22.65 -6.59 -1.11
CA LEU A 9 -23.06 -7.92 -0.64
C LEU A 9 -22.50 -8.25 0.75
N LEU A 10 -21.18 -8.01 0.96
CA LEU A 10 -20.50 -8.26 2.23
C LEU A 10 -21.09 -7.41 3.37
N THR A 11 -21.54 -6.20 3.05
CA THR A 11 -22.04 -5.26 4.07
C THR A 11 -23.56 -5.32 4.26
N HIS A 12 -24.27 -6.05 3.44
CA HIS A 12 -25.73 -6.14 3.50
C HIS A 12 -26.19 -6.83 4.79
N SER A 13 -27.17 -6.24 5.49
CA SER A 13 -27.66 -6.72 6.79
C SER A 13 -28.27 -8.12 6.76
N ARG A 14 -28.85 -8.52 5.61
CA ARG A 14 -29.38 -9.89 5.38
C ARG A 14 -28.35 -10.82 4.71
N GLY A 15 -27.10 -10.38 4.56
CA GLY A 15 -25.97 -11.15 4.05
C GLY A 15 -24.94 -11.39 5.15
N PHE A 16 -23.67 -11.05 4.86
CA PHE A 16 -22.59 -11.23 5.83
C PHE A 16 -22.58 -10.19 6.95
N GLY A 17 -23.20 -9.03 6.77
CA GLY A 17 -23.31 -7.99 7.80
C GLY A 17 -21.98 -7.38 8.24
N ILE A 18 -20.94 -7.46 7.41
CA ILE A 18 -19.61 -6.91 7.75
C ILE A 18 -19.70 -5.38 7.76
N GLY A 19 -19.26 -4.77 8.86
CA GLY A 19 -19.21 -3.30 8.95
C GLY A 19 -18.28 -2.73 7.87
N GLN A 20 -18.74 -1.75 7.10
CA GLN A 20 -17.99 -1.15 5.99
C GLN A 20 -16.59 -0.68 6.39
N ARG A 21 -16.44 -0.17 7.62
CA ARG A 21 -15.15 0.33 8.17
C ARG A 21 -14.11 -0.77 8.39
N HIS A 22 -14.51 -2.03 8.38
CA HIS A 22 -13.62 -3.19 8.47
C HIS A 22 -13.17 -3.71 7.10
N ILE A 23 -13.66 -3.10 6.01
CA ILE A 23 -13.28 -3.45 4.65
C ILE A 23 -12.29 -2.42 4.13
N THR A 24 -11.21 -2.90 3.54
CA THR A 24 -10.23 -2.08 2.81
C THR A 24 -10.12 -2.61 1.39
N ILE A 25 -10.25 -1.73 0.41
CA ILE A 25 -10.05 -2.05 -1.00
C ILE A 25 -8.61 -1.72 -1.37
N SER A 26 -7.90 -2.71 -1.92
CA SER A 26 -6.53 -2.54 -2.40
C SER A 26 -6.51 -2.34 -3.91
N THR A 27 -5.66 -1.43 -4.38
CA THR A 27 -5.48 -1.14 -5.81
C THR A 27 -4.01 -0.84 -6.13
N ILE A 28 -3.60 -1.20 -7.34
CA ILE A 28 -2.30 -0.78 -7.89
C ILE A 28 -2.31 0.66 -8.42
N GLY A 29 -3.44 1.36 -8.34
CA GLY A 29 -3.56 2.74 -8.80
C GLY A 29 -4.46 2.92 -10.02
N ILE A 30 -5.58 2.19 -10.09
CA ILE A 30 -6.63 2.40 -11.09
C ILE A 30 -7.41 3.65 -10.67
N ILE A 31 -6.97 4.83 -11.13
CA ILE A 31 -7.47 6.14 -10.68
C ILE A 31 -8.97 6.29 -10.92
N ASP A 32 -9.45 5.97 -12.11
CA ASP A 32 -10.89 6.01 -12.43
C ASP A 32 -11.70 5.13 -11.46
N GLY A 33 -11.12 3.99 -11.05
CA GLY A 33 -11.74 3.11 -10.05
C GLY A 33 -11.78 3.73 -8.65
N ILE A 34 -10.72 4.46 -8.26
CA ILE A 34 -10.65 5.19 -6.99
C ILE A 34 -11.68 6.31 -6.96
N ASP A 35 -11.75 7.12 -8.03
CA ASP A 35 -12.68 8.23 -8.13
C ASP A 35 -14.14 7.75 -8.14
N ARG A 36 -14.45 6.66 -8.87
CA ARG A 36 -15.77 6.01 -8.81
C ARG A 36 -16.11 5.47 -7.42
N LEU A 37 -15.15 4.82 -6.76
CA LEU A 37 -15.37 4.32 -5.39
C LEU A 37 -15.68 5.46 -4.42
N ALA A 38 -15.06 6.62 -4.61
CA ALA A 38 -15.33 7.80 -3.80
C ALA A 38 -16.76 8.35 -4.00
N ASP A 39 -17.41 8.02 -5.13
CA ASP A 39 -18.80 8.42 -5.44
C ASP A 39 -19.86 7.48 -4.84
N GLU A 40 -19.47 6.33 -4.30
CA GLU A 40 -20.40 5.23 -3.96
C GLU A 40 -21.01 5.31 -2.54
N ASP A 41 -20.89 6.34 -1.80
CA ASP A 41 -21.36 6.44 -0.40
C ASP A 41 -21.02 5.19 0.45
N LEU A 42 -19.79 4.71 0.28
CA LEU A 42 -19.24 3.57 1.03
C LEU A 42 -18.20 4.04 2.04
N GLN A 43 -18.28 3.52 3.26
CA GLN A 43 -17.36 3.85 4.34
C GLN A 43 -16.17 2.88 4.45
N VAL A 44 -15.60 2.48 3.29
CA VAL A 44 -14.46 1.56 3.23
C VAL A 44 -13.11 2.28 3.27
N GLY A 45 -12.07 1.59 3.71
CA GLY A 45 -10.69 2.06 3.60
C GLY A 45 -10.15 1.84 2.17
N LEU A 46 -9.16 2.65 1.79
CA LEU A 46 -8.44 2.51 0.52
C LEU A 46 -6.96 2.22 0.79
N ALA A 47 -6.41 1.20 0.14
CA ALA A 47 -4.99 0.89 0.13
C ALA A 47 -4.44 1.00 -1.30
N ILE A 48 -3.42 1.85 -1.50
CA ILE A 48 -2.78 2.09 -2.80
C ILE A 48 -1.37 1.51 -2.78
N SER A 49 -1.09 0.56 -3.66
CA SER A 49 0.26 0.01 -3.86
C SER A 49 1.16 1.06 -4.51
N LEU A 50 1.97 1.74 -3.69
CA LEU A 50 2.87 2.81 -4.13
C LEU A 50 4.26 2.28 -4.44
N HIS A 51 4.93 1.68 -3.47
CA HIS A 51 6.22 0.98 -3.49
C HIS A 51 7.44 1.83 -3.89
N ALA A 52 7.27 3.06 -4.34
CA ALA A 52 8.34 3.98 -4.70
C ALA A 52 7.90 5.44 -4.56
N PRO A 53 8.82 6.39 -4.30
CA PRO A 53 8.50 7.82 -4.24
C PRO A 53 8.50 8.50 -5.61
N ASN A 54 8.97 7.82 -6.68
CA ASN A 54 9.04 8.38 -8.03
C ASN A 54 8.71 7.35 -9.11
N ASP A 55 8.38 7.84 -10.30
CA ASP A 55 7.93 7.02 -11.43
C ASP A 55 8.99 6.07 -11.94
N LYS A 56 10.26 6.51 -11.96
CA LYS A 56 11.38 5.69 -12.47
C LYS A 56 11.53 4.41 -11.65
N LEU A 57 11.50 4.55 -10.34
CA LEU A 57 11.62 3.41 -9.42
C LEU A 57 10.33 2.58 -9.43
N ARG A 58 9.17 3.24 -9.44
CA ARG A 58 7.87 2.56 -9.46
C ARG A 58 7.68 1.67 -10.69
N LYS A 59 8.09 2.13 -11.88
CA LYS A 59 8.03 1.32 -13.11
C LYS A 59 8.84 0.03 -13.02
N LYS A 60 9.94 0.03 -12.27
CA LYS A 60 10.75 -1.18 -12.05
C LYS A 60 10.07 -2.16 -11.10
N LEU A 61 9.43 -1.65 -10.03
CA LEU A 61 8.84 -2.48 -8.98
C LEU A 61 7.42 -2.94 -9.31
N VAL A 62 6.68 -2.14 -10.08
CA VAL A 62 5.28 -2.40 -10.44
C VAL A 62 5.11 -2.22 -11.97
N PRO A 63 5.62 -3.15 -12.79
CA PRO A 63 5.59 -3.00 -14.26
C PRO A 63 4.16 -2.89 -14.83
N THR A 64 3.17 -3.41 -14.11
CA THR A 64 1.75 -3.40 -14.51
C THR A 64 0.98 -2.17 -14.00
N ALA A 65 1.67 -1.18 -13.42
CA ALA A 65 1.04 -0.04 -12.74
C ALA A 65 0.26 0.92 -13.65
N GLY A 66 0.26 0.71 -14.96
CA GLY A 66 -0.41 1.61 -15.89
C GLY A 66 0.34 2.94 -16.13
N PRO A 67 -0.28 3.91 -16.81
CA PRO A 67 0.37 5.15 -17.25
C PRO A 67 0.46 6.24 -16.17
N HIS A 68 -0.19 6.05 -15.02
CA HIS A 68 -0.30 7.09 -14.00
C HIS A 68 1.00 7.31 -13.24
N SER A 69 1.32 8.56 -13.00
CA SER A 69 2.47 8.99 -12.19
C SER A 69 2.23 8.72 -10.70
N VAL A 70 3.30 8.76 -9.91
CA VAL A 70 3.23 8.72 -8.45
C VAL A 70 2.41 9.90 -7.92
N ASP A 71 2.58 11.10 -8.47
CA ASP A 71 1.81 12.29 -8.11
C ASP A 71 0.31 12.13 -8.39
N ASP A 72 -0.06 11.48 -9.50
CA ASP A 72 -1.46 11.18 -9.82
C ASP A 72 -2.09 10.27 -8.77
N LEU A 73 -1.36 9.26 -8.31
CA LEU A 73 -1.82 8.34 -7.26
C LEU A 73 -2.02 9.04 -5.91
N ILE A 74 -1.06 9.88 -5.52
CA ILE A 74 -1.17 10.67 -4.30
C ILE A 74 -2.37 11.61 -4.39
N SER A 75 -2.54 12.27 -5.53
CA SER A 75 -3.68 13.16 -5.79
C SER A 75 -5.01 12.42 -5.73
N ALA A 76 -5.10 11.22 -6.29
CA ALA A 76 -6.30 10.36 -6.22
C ALA A 76 -6.61 9.95 -4.76
N GLY A 77 -5.59 9.57 -3.98
CA GLY A 77 -5.74 9.29 -2.56
C GLY A 77 -6.26 10.50 -1.77
N ARG A 78 -5.73 11.70 -2.05
CA ARG A 78 -6.20 12.96 -1.44
C ARG A 78 -7.67 13.25 -1.77
N ARG A 79 -8.07 13.09 -3.03
CA ARG A 79 -9.47 13.26 -3.46
C ARG A 79 -10.38 12.27 -2.74
N TYR A 80 -9.98 10.99 -2.67
CA TYR A 80 -10.72 9.95 -1.96
C TYR A 80 -10.93 10.32 -0.48
N TYR A 81 -9.85 10.68 0.22
CA TYR A 81 -9.93 11.11 1.62
C TYR A 81 -10.84 12.32 1.80
N LYS A 82 -10.65 13.37 0.98
CA LYS A 82 -11.44 14.60 1.06
C LYS A 82 -12.94 14.33 0.88
N LYS A 83 -13.30 13.41 0.00
CA LYS A 83 -14.69 13.10 -0.32
C LYS A 83 -15.36 12.18 0.69
N THR A 84 -14.65 11.16 1.15
CA THR A 84 -15.23 10.09 2.00
C THR A 84 -14.91 10.25 3.48
N GLY A 85 -13.89 11.03 3.85
CA GLY A 85 -13.33 11.08 5.20
C GLY A 85 -12.65 9.77 5.62
N ARG A 86 -12.47 8.81 4.67
CA ARG A 86 -11.92 7.49 4.97
C ARG A 86 -10.42 7.45 4.76
N ARG A 87 -9.75 6.72 5.65
CA ARG A 87 -8.29 6.55 5.65
C ARG A 87 -7.81 6.01 4.31
N VAL A 88 -6.77 6.64 3.78
CA VAL A 88 -5.96 6.13 2.68
C VAL A 88 -4.64 5.62 3.23
N THR A 89 -4.27 4.41 2.86
CA THR A 89 -2.98 3.80 3.20
C THR A 89 -2.18 3.61 1.93
N PHE A 90 -0.93 4.07 1.93
CA PHE A 90 0.03 3.76 0.89
C PHE A 90 0.86 2.55 1.30
N GLU A 91 0.72 1.46 0.57
CA GLU A 91 1.49 0.24 0.78
C GLU A 91 2.87 0.40 0.15
N TYR A 92 3.92 0.12 0.92
CA TYR A 92 5.31 0.30 0.51
C TYR A 92 6.12 -0.96 0.82
N ALA A 93 6.31 -1.82 -0.19
CA ALA A 93 7.21 -2.97 -0.09
C ALA A 93 8.65 -2.48 0.02
N LEU A 94 9.32 -2.77 1.12
CA LEU A 94 10.69 -2.33 1.39
C LEU A 94 11.67 -3.44 0.99
N ILE A 95 12.61 -3.10 0.07
CA ILE A 95 13.51 -4.05 -0.61
C ILE A 95 14.94 -3.56 -0.45
N GLU A 96 15.83 -4.45 0.03
CA GLU A 96 17.23 -4.12 0.28
C GLU A 96 17.94 -3.61 -0.97
N GLY A 97 18.66 -2.48 -0.82
CA GLY A 97 19.46 -1.85 -1.89
C GLY A 97 18.67 -1.32 -3.07
N ILE A 98 17.33 -1.31 -3.01
CA ILE A 98 16.48 -0.86 -4.10
C ILE A 98 15.69 0.40 -3.71
N ASN A 99 14.95 0.33 -2.62
CA ASN A 99 14.07 1.42 -2.19
C ASN A 99 14.10 1.65 -0.67
N ASP A 100 15.15 1.21 0.02
CA ASP A 100 15.30 1.22 1.47
C ASP A 100 16.32 2.25 2.00
N SER A 101 16.85 3.14 1.12
CA SER A 101 17.83 4.13 1.53
C SER A 101 17.22 5.35 2.24
N PRO A 102 18.00 6.07 3.09
CA PRO A 102 17.54 7.29 3.75
C PRO A 102 17.10 8.40 2.78
N GLU A 103 17.75 8.51 1.61
CA GLU A 103 17.40 9.48 0.58
C GLU A 103 16.01 9.19 0.00
N ILE A 104 15.71 7.91 -0.25
CA ILE A 104 14.39 7.46 -0.74
C ILE A 104 13.32 7.68 0.34
N ALA A 105 13.65 7.45 1.62
CA ALA A 105 12.73 7.75 2.72
C ALA A 105 12.41 9.24 2.79
N THR A 106 13.41 10.09 2.60
CA THR A 106 13.24 11.56 2.59
C THR A 106 12.39 12.03 1.41
N GLU A 107 12.62 11.47 0.21
CA GLU A 107 11.82 11.74 -0.98
C GLU A 107 10.35 11.33 -0.76
N LEU A 108 10.11 10.15 -0.19
CA LEU A 108 8.77 9.67 0.14
C LEU A 108 8.09 10.55 1.19
N ALA A 109 8.82 10.98 2.21
CA ALA A 109 8.32 11.87 3.24
C ALA A 109 7.85 13.20 2.64
N TYR A 110 8.67 13.83 1.78
CA TYR A 110 8.34 15.07 1.08
C TYR A 110 7.08 14.93 0.21
N LEU A 111 6.97 13.82 -0.52
CA LEU A 111 5.82 13.52 -1.37
C LEU A 111 4.51 13.41 -0.58
N LEU A 112 4.58 12.88 0.65
CA LEU A 112 3.42 12.60 1.49
C LEU A 112 3.13 13.70 2.53
N ASP A 113 3.91 14.77 2.57
CA ASP A 113 3.74 15.87 3.51
C ASP A 113 2.33 16.49 3.42
N GLY A 114 1.75 16.77 4.59
CA GLY A 114 0.44 17.43 4.72
C GLY A 114 -0.78 16.61 4.28
N ASN A 115 -0.64 15.31 3.99
CA ASN A 115 -1.71 14.50 3.39
C ASN A 115 -2.65 13.81 4.38
N GLY A 116 -2.30 13.71 5.65
CA GLY A 116 -3.02 12.85 6.60
C GLY A 116 -3.03 11.36 6.19
N SER A 117 -2.19 11.00 5.22
CA SER A 117 -2.05 9.64 4.71
C SER A 117 -1.30 8.75 5.69
N HIS A 118 -1.48 7.46 5.55
CA HIS A 118 -0.73 6.46 6.30
C HIS A 118 0.15 5.65 5.36
N VAL A 119 1.38 5.37 5.77
CA VAL A 119 2.28 4.46 5.06
C VAL A 119 2.35 3.14 5.82
N ASN A 120 2.10 2.04 5.13
CA ASN A 120 2.35 0.70 5.64
C ASN A 120 3.64 0.16 5.01
N LEU A 121 4.73 0.17 5.77
CA LEU A 121 6.00 -0.41 5.35
C LEU A 121 5.92 -1.93 5.46
N ILE A 122 6.18 -2.61 4.36
CA ILE A 122 6.15 -4.06 4.25
C ILE A 122 7.55 -4.54 3.88
N PRO A 123 8.44 -4.79 4.85
CA PRO A 123 9.71 -5.44 4.54
C PRO A 123 9.41 -6.77 3.85
N ILE A 124 9.96 -6.99 2.65
CA ILE A 124 9.66 -8.21 1.90
C ILE A 124 10.16 -9.45 2.62
N ASN A 125 9.48 -10.56 2.38
CA ASN A 125 9.96 -11.87 2.85
C ASN A 125 11.01 -12.40 1.89
N PRO A 126 12.02 -13.12 2.36
CA PRO A 126 12.91 -13.88 1.49
C PRO A 126 12.10 -14.82 0.60
N THR A 127 12.31 -14.73 -0.69
CA THR A 127 11.72 -15.62 -1.70
C THR A 127 12.84 -16.19 -2.56
N ALA A 128 12.53 -17.14 -3.42
CA ALA A 128 13.51 -17.67 -4.39
C ALA A 128 13.94 -16.65 -5.46
N GLY A 129 13.39 -15.41 -5.44
CA GLY A 129 13.76 -14.33 -6.36
C GLY A 129 14.95 -13.50 -5.87
N ASP A 130 15.36 -12.55 -6.71
CA ASP A 130 16.55 -11.70 -6.49
C ASP A 130 16.36 -10.63 -5.41
N PHE A 131 15.15 -10.42 -4.90
CA PHE A 131 14.87 -9.40 -3.92
C PHE A 131 15.15 -9.88 -2.50
N GLN A 132 15.89 -9.06 -1.76
CA GLN A 132 16.26 -9.34 -0.38
C GLN A 132 15.54 -8.42 0.60
N ARG A 133 15.34 -8.93 1.82
CA ARG A 133 14.77 -8.18 2.91
C ARG A 133 15.80 -7.19 3.44
N PRO A 134 15.44 -5.91 3.65
CA PRO A 134 16.33 -4.94 4.27
C PRO A 134 16.79 -5.35 5.67
N ALA A 135 18.00 -5.00 6.01
CA ALA A 135 18.49 -5.12 7.37
C ALA A 135 17.57 -4.35 8.35
N ARG A 136 17.38 -4.88 9.55
CA ARG A 136 16.50 -4.28 10.56
C ARG A 136 16.84 -2.81 10.85
N ARG A 137 18.12 -2.45 10.84
CA ARG A 137 18.57 -1.06 11.04
C ARG A 137 18.03 -0.12 9.95
N ASN A 138 18.00 -0.56 8.68
CA ASN A 138 17.52 0.24 7.55
C ASN A 138 16.00 0.44 7.66
N ILE A 139 15.28 -0.59 8.07
CA ILE A 139 13.81 -0.51 8.28
C ILE A 139 13.49 0.52 9.36
N ILE A 140 14.19 0.47 10.50
CA ILE A 140 14.00 1.41 11.62
C ILE A 140 14.36 2.83 11.20
N GLU A 141 15.46 3.01 10.47
CA GLU A 141 15.88 4.33 9.99
C GLU A 141 14.89 4.92 8.99
N PHE A 142 14.39 4.11 8.05
CA PHE A 142 13.37 4.52 7.09
C PHE A 142 12.07 4.97 7.80
N GLU A 143 11.59 4.18 8.74
CA GLU A 143 10.42 4.52 9.55
C GLU A 143 10.64 5.82 10.34
N ARG A 144 11.82 5.97 10.97
CA ARG A 144 12.18 7.16 11.74
C ARG A 144 12.15 8.43 10.89
N ILE A 145 12.66 8.38 9.66
CA ILE A 145 12.67 9.51 8.73
C ILE A 145 11.23 9.93 8.40
N LEU A 146 10.36 8.98 8.06
CA LEU A 146 8.95 9.27 7.76
C LEU A 146 8.23 9.89 8.98
N ILE A 147 8.38 9.30 10.15
CA ILE A 147 7.74 9.80 11.38
C ILE A 147 8.26 11.20 11.74
N SER A 148 9.58 11.44 11.62
CA SER A 148 10.19 12.75 11.91
C SER A 148 9.70 13.84 10.97
N ALA A 149 9.29 13.49 9.76
CA ALA A 149 8.67 14.39 8.78
C ALA A 149 7.14 14.51 8.95
N GLY A 150 6.54 13.94 10.01
CA GLY A 150 5.10 14.01 10.27
C GLY A 150 4.25 13.03 9.45
N VAL A 151 4.85 12.10 8.73
CA VAL A 151 4.12 11.06 8.00
C VAL A 151 3.77 9.91 8.93
N ASN A 152 2.47 9.61 9.07
CA ASN A 152 2.04 8.44 9.83
C ASN A 152 2.54 7.15 9.16
N CYS A 153 3.27 6.35 9.91
CA CYS A 153 3.88 5.13 9.38
C CYS A 153 3.73 3.96 10.35
N THR A 154 3.59 2.76 9.81
CA THR A 154 3.70 1.50 10.57
C THR A 154 4.51 0.49 9.77
N VAL A 155 5.32 -0.29 10.47
CA VAL A 155 6.01 -1.45 9.88
C VAL A 155 5.19 -2.70 10.13
N ARG A 156 4.87 -3.42 9.05
CA ARG A 156 4.14 -4.68 9.13
C ARG A 156 5.03 -5.74 9.77
N VAL A 157 4.56 -6.29 10.89
CA VAL A 157 5.20 -7.44 11.54
C VAL A 157 4.77 -8.71 10.81
N GLU A 158 5.75 -9.51 10.42
CA GLU A 158 5.51 -10.80 9.77
C GLU A 158 4.94 -11.83 10.74
N LYS A 159 4.05 -12.67 10.18
CA LYS A 159 3.59 -13.89 10.84
C LYS A 159 3.73 -15.05 9.86
N GLY A 160 4.29 -16.17 10.32
CA GLY A 160 4.38 -17.39 9.52
C GLY A 160 5.60 -17.50 8.61
N SER A 161 6.62 -16.64 8.74
CA SER A 161 7.87 -16.75 7.96
C SER A 161 8.64 -18.03 8.25
N GLU A 162 8.57 -18.54 9.48
CA GLU A 162 9.26 -19.78 9.91
C GLU A 162 8.72 -21.05 9.24
N ILE A 163 7.48 -21.00 8.74
CA ILE A 163 6.82 -22.13 8.07
C ILE A 163 6.56 -21.84 6.58
N SER A 164 7.28 -20.90 5.99
CA SER A 164 7.11 -20.46 4.58
C SER A 164 5.68 -20.09 4.21
N ALA A 165 4.85 -19.68 5.19
CA ALA A 165 3.45 -19.31 5.01
C ALA A 165 3.24 -17.76 4.99
N ALA A 166 4.30 -16.97 5.00
CA ALA A 166 4.19 -15.53 4.89
C ALA A 166 3.86 -15.10 3.45
N CYS A 167 3.35 -13.87 3.33
CA CYS A 167 2.92 -13.33 2.04
C CYS A 167 4.04 -13.41 0.99
N GLY A 168 3.75 -14.01 -0.16
CA GLY A 168 4.70 -14.22 -1.27
C GLY A 168 5.46 -15.56 -1.23
N GLN A 169 5.48 -16.28 -0.11
CA GLN A 169 6.23 -17.53 0.02
C GLN A 169 5.48 -18.76 -0.53
N LEU A 170 4.17 -18.85 -0.33
CA LEU A 170 3.36 -20.01 -0.74
C LEU A 170 3.35 -20.31 -2.24
N ARG A 171 3.69 -19.33 -3.08
CA ARG A 171 3.67 -19.53 -4.54
C ARG A 171 4.89 -20.29 -5.05
N THR A 172 5.97 -20.33 -4.29
CA THR A 172 7.25 -20.91 -4.74
C THR A 172 7.23 -22.43 -4.66
N ASP A 173 6.44 -23.00 -3.75
CA ASP A 173 6.41 -24.47 -3.50
C ASP A 173 5.43 -25.21 -4.41
N ILE A 174 4.57 -24.48 -5.17
CA ILE A 174 3.51 -25.09 -6.01
C ILE A 174 3.94 -25.20 -7.49
N ILE A 175 5.04 -24.54 -7.89
CA ILE A 175 5.51 -24.44 -9.29
C ILE A 175 6.86 -25.20 -9.49
N GLY A 176 7.31 -25.96 -8.49
CA GLY A 176 8.48 -26.84 -8.56
C GLY A 176 8.15 -28.19 -9.15
#